data_fb59eaf79fc94097c24278b7c9a35210
#
_entry.id   fb59eaf79fc94097c24278b7c9a35210
#
_cell.length_a   1.000
_cell.length_b   1.000
_cell.length_c   1.000
_cell.angle_alpha   90.00
_cell.angle_beta   90.00
_cell.angle_gamma   90.00
#
_symmetry.space_group_name_H-M   'P 1'
#
loop_
_entity.id
_entity.type
_entity.pdbx_description
1 polymer ?
#
loop_
_entity_poly.entity_id
_entity_poly.type
_entity_poly.pdbx_seq_one_letter_code
_entity_poly.pdbx_strand_id
1 'polypeptide(L)'
;MQIKQVLHVGCGAKSAGALHPTFADGWREVRLDVDPAVQPDLVSSITDMRVVVDDASFDAVFSAHNLEHLYPHEVPRALREFRRVLRTDGFALVTMPDLQEVSRLVADGALSTPAYISPAGPITPLDMMYGLNSALAAGNLFMAHRTGFTGKTLSDALLGAGFGAVCVQRNPFAFALWAIAFCEPPSEARMEAAKDAMLPLRVGMPVPQTGRAVLLAS
;
A
#
# COMPACT_ATOMS: atom_id res chain seq x y z
N MET A 1 3.79 -17.57 23.46
CA MET A 1 4.02 -17.26 22.03
C MET A 1 4.73 -15.93 21.96
N GLN A 2 5.76 -15.80 21.11
CA GLN A 2 6.43 -14.51 20.89
C GLN A 2 5.50 -13.61 20.10
N ILE A 3 5.29 -12.37 20.56
CA ILE A 3 4.48 -11.38 19.84
C ILE A 3 5.25 -10.95 18.59
N LYS A 4 4.64 -11.08 17.42
CA LYS A 4 5.22 -10.62 16.14
C LYS A 4 5.18 -9.10 16.05
N GLN A 5 6.10 -8.53 15.27
CA GLN A 5 6.17 -7.08 15.07
C GLN A 5 5.92 -6.72 13.61
N VAL A 6 5.05 -5.74 13.39
CA VAL A 6 4.81 -5.12 12.09
C VAL A 6 5.27 -3.67 12.10
N LEU A 7 6.11 -3.30 11.13
CA LEU A 7 6.46 -1.92 10.86
C LEU A 7 5.43 -1.34 9.89
N HIS A 8 4.59 -0.43 10.39
CA HIS A 8 3.59 0.28 9.60
C HIS A 8 4.22 1.57 9.06
N VAL A 9 4.61 1.57 7.81
CA VAL A 9 5.32 2.69 7.17
C VAL A 9 4.35 3.61 6.41
N GLY A 10 4.58 4.92 6.51
CA GLY A 10 3.61 5.91 6.03
C GLY A 10 2.29 5.78 6.78
N CYS A 11 2.37 5.60 8.10
CA CYS A 11 1.24 5.22 8.93
C CYS A 11 0.16 6.31 9.05
N GLY A 12 0.48 7.55 8.69
CA GLY A 12 -0.43 8.70 8.83
C GLY A 12 -0.90 8.93 10.27
N ALA A 13 -1.96 9.69 10.44
CA ALA A 13 -2.58 9.91 11.74
C ALA A 13 -3.20 8.60 12.28
N LYS A 14 -3.12 8.42 13.61
CA LYS A 14 -3.67 7.23 14.25
C LYS A 14 -5.19 7.21 14.10
N SER A 15 -5.70 6.18 13.41
CA SER A 15 -7.13 5.99 13.21
C SER A 15 -7.50 4.51 13.30
N ALA A 16 -8.73 4.23 13.75
CA ALA A 16 -9.24 2.87 13.78
C ALA A 16 -9.32 2.33 12.33
N GLY A 17 -8.76 1.13 12.10
CA GLY A 17 -8.77 0.49 10.77
C GLY A 17 -7.66 0.94 9.82
N ALA A 18 -6.71 1.80 10.25
CA ALA A 18 -5.53 2.13 9.44
C ALA A 18 -4.61 0.93 9.23
N LEU A 19 -4.48 0.07 10.24
CA LEU A 19 -3.72 -1.15 10.15
C LEU A 19 -4.57 -2.28 9.56
N HIS A 20 -3.98 -3.09 8.67
CA HIS A 20 -4.69 -4.21 8.04
C HIS A 20 -5.13 -5.24 9.10
N PRO A 21 -6.35 -5.82 9.01
CA PRO A 21 -6.91 -6.73 10.02
C PRO A 21 -6.03 -7.95 10.33
N THR A 22 -5.22 -8.43 9.39
CA THR A 22 -4.27 -9.55 9.62
C THR A 22 -3.27 -9.28 10.74
N PHE A 23 -3.08 -8.02 11.13
CA PHE A 23 -2.17 -7.57 12.19
C PHE A 23 -2.90 -7.23 13.50
N ALA A 24 -4.19 -7.60 13.64
CA ALA A 24 -4.95 -7.28 14.85
C ALA A 24 -4.49 -8.10 16.06
N ASP A 25 -4.48 -9.43 15.94
CA ASP A 25 -4.19 -10.34 17.05
C ASP A 25 -2.78 -10.95 16.93
N GLY A 26 -2.03 -10.93 18.03
CA GLY A 26 -0.69 -11.51 18.10
C GLY A 26 0.42 -10.66 17.47
N TRP A 27 0.10 -9.42 17.05
CA TRP A 27 1.06 -8.47 16.48
C TRP A 27 1.19 -7.21 17.33
N ARG A 28 2.39 -6.65 17.33
CA ARG A 28 2.70 -5.32 17.83
C ARG A 28 2.98 -4.40 16.65
N GLU A 29 2.17 -3.36 16.50
CA GLU A 29 2.41 -2.29 15.54
C GLU A 29 3.53 -1.36 16.05
N VAL A 30 4.47 -1.04 15.15
CA VAL A 30 5.39 0.08 15.28
C VAL A 30 5.13 1.02 14.10
N ARG A 31 4.74 2.25 14.40
CA ARG A 31 4.32 3.25 13.42
C ARG A 31 5.50 4.10 12.97
N LEU A 32 5.74 4.19 11.67
CA LEU A 32 6.77 5.04 11.09
C LEU A 32 6.16 5.99 10.04
N ASP A 33 6.51 7.25 10.14
CA ASP A 33 6.12 8.27 9.17
C ASP A 33 7.22 9.32 9.02
N VAL A 34 7.23 10.03 7.88
CA VAL A 34 8.13 11.15 7.65
C VAL A 34 7.61 12.44 8.31
N ASP A 35 6.30 12.54 8.52
CA ASP A 35 5.64 13.69 9.14
C ASP A 35 5.54 13.51 10.67
N PRO A 36 6.29 14.26 11.48
CA PRO A 36 6.18 14.19 12.93
C PRO A 36 4.81 14.66 13.47
N ALA A 37 4.04 15.41 12.67
CA ALA A 37 2.73 15.92 13.08
C ALA A 37 1.69 14.80 13.26
N VAL A 38 1.87 13.63 12.62
CA VAL A 38 1.00 12.46 12.78
C VAL A 38 1.35 11.63 14.03
N GLN A 39 2.36 12.03 14.80
CA GLN A 39 2.80 11.40 16.04
C GLN A 39 3.08 9.88 15.85
N PRO A 40 4.00 9.49 14.94
CA PRO A 40 4.43 8.12 14.80
C PRO A 40 5.36 7.72 15.94
N ASP A 41 5.61 6.40 16.12
CA ASP A 41 6.63 5.92 17.06
C ASP A 41 8.05 6.25 16.59
N LEU A 42 8.25 6.26 15.26
CA LEU A 42 9.51 6.54 14.58
C LEU A 42 9.31 7.59 13.50
N VAL A 43 10.11 8.65 13.50
CA VAL A 43 10.13 9.68 12.45
C VAL A 43 11.28 9.39 11.50
N SER A 44 10.99 8.97 10.27
CA SER A 44 12.00 8.73 9.25
C SER A 44 11.41 8.62 7.85
N SER A 45 12.25 8.85 6.83
CA SER A 45 11.90 8.50 5.46
C SER A 45 12.04 6.99 5.23
N ILE A 46 11.10 6.39 4.52
CA ILE A 46 11.17 4.99 4.12
C ILE A 46 12.31 4.69 3.12
N THR A 47 12.94 5.72 2.57
CA THR A 47 14.10 5.57 1.67
C THR A 47 15.42 5.38 2.41
N ASP A 48 15.46 5.67 3.73
CA ASP A 48 16.59 5.41 4.62
C ASP A 48 16.13 5.37 6.08
N MET A 49 15.94 4.17 6.62
CA MET A 49 15.50 3.93 8.00
C MET A 49 16.65 3.50 8.93
N ARG A 50 17.91 3.48 8.47
CA ARG A 50 19.05 2.89 9.19
C ARG A 50 19.34 3.50 10.56
N VAL A 51 18.96 4.77 10.76
CA VAL A 51 19.19 5.46 12.04
C VAL A 51 18.16 5.05 13.12
N VAL A 52 16.97 4.57 12.68
CA VAL A 52 15.85 4.30 13.60
C VAL A 52 15.39 2.85 13.60
N VAL A 53 15.81 2.04 12.60
CA VAL A 53 15.39 0.63 12.46
C VAL A 53 16.60 -0.25 12.10
N ASP A 54 16.85 -1.24 12.95
CA ASP A 54 17.89 -2.25 12.74
C ASP A 54 17.53 -3.26 11.63
N ASP A 55 18.55 -3.93 11.08
CA ASP A 55 18.38 -5.02 10.13
C ASP A 55 17.62 -6.18 10.79
N ALA A 56 16.78 -6.87 10.01
CA ALA A 56 16.09 -8.09 10.41
C ALA A 56 15.35 -7.98 11.76
N SER A 57 14.74 -6.83 12.06
CA SER A 57 14.08 -6.54 13.33
C SER A 57 12.58 -6.76 13.31
N PHE A 58 11.95 -6.83 12.13
CA PHE A 58 10.50 -6.97 11.97
C PHE A 58 10.09 -8.28 11.29
N ASP A 59 8.91 -8.80 11.66
CA ASP A 59 8.29 -9.97 11.03
C ASP A 59 7.47 -9.57 9.79
N ALA A 60 6.97 -8.34 9.76
CA ALA A 60 6.26 -7.79 8.61
C ALA A 60 6.52 -6.28 8.44
N VAL A 61 6.41 -5.81 7.18
CA VAL A 61 6.22 -4.40 6.82
C VAL A 61 4.83 -4.26 6.22
N PHE A 62 4.09 -3.26 6.67
CA PHE A 62 2.82 -2.85 6.07
C PHE A 62 2.96 -1.45 5.49
N SER A 63 2.62 -1.30 4.21
CA SER A 63 2.69 -0.04 3.46
C SER A 63 1.40 0.15 2.67
N ALA A 64 0.57 1.09 3.08
CA ALA A 64 -0.69 1.40 2.42
C ALA A 64 -0.68 2.83 1.88
N HIS A 65 -0.85 2.98 0.57
CA HIS A 65 -0.88 4.28 -0.10
C HIS A 65 0.31 5.17 0.29
N ASN A 66 1.52 4.67 0.06
CA ASN A 66 2.75 5.33 0.49
C ASN A 66 3.84 5.37 -0.60
N LEU A 67 4.05 4.26 -1.34
CA LEU A 67 5.11 4.21 -2.36
C LEU A 67 4.87 5.15 -3.54
N GLU A 68 3.62 5.46 -3.86
CA GLU A 68 3.23 6.41 -4.90
C GLU A 68 3.67 7.86 -4.60
N HIS A 69 3.94 8.17 -3.34
CA HIS A 69 4.44 9.48 -2.92
C HIS A 69 5.95 9.67 -3.13
N LEU A 70 6.67 8.61 -3.48
CA LEU A 70 8.10 8.66 -3.83
C LEU A 70 8.32 8.98 -5.31
N TYR A 71 9.45 9.60 -5.62
CA TYR A 71 9.91 9.65 -7.01
C TYR A 71 10.33 8.27 -7.53
N PRO A 72 10.25 7.99 -8.84
CA PRO A 72 10.58 6.67 -9.40
C PRO A 72 11.97 6.16 -9.02
N HIS A 73 12.97 7.03 -8.91
CA HIS A 73 14.34 6.67 -8.52
C HIS A 73 14.50 6.36 -7.02
N GLU A 74 13.54 6.75 -6.19
CA GLU A 74 13.54 6.51 -4.75
C GLU A 74 12.90 5.16 -4.39
N VAL A 75 11.94 4.70 -5.20
CA VAL A 75 11.20 3.44 -4.97
C VAL A 75 12.14 2.24 -4.74
N PRO A 76 13.19 1.99 -5.55
CA PRO A 76 14.10 0.88 -5.29
C PRO A 76 14.85 1.00 -3.97
N ARG A 77 15.07 2.22 -3.47
CA ARG A 77 15.73 2.44 -2.17
C ARG A 77 14.78 2.06 -1.04
N ALA A 78 13.53 2.55 -1.08
CA ALA A 78 12.52 2.22 -0.09
C ALA A 78 12.23 0.71 -0.02
N LEU A 79 12.10 0.04 -1.17
CA LEU A 79 11.86 -1.40 -1.20
C LEU A 79 13.05 -2.22 -0.67
N ARG A 80 14.30 -1.78 -0.90
CA ARG A 80 15.48 -2.39 -0.27
C ARG A 80 15.51 -2.17 1.25
N GLU A 81 15.07 -1.02 1.73
CA GLU A 81 14.90 -0.78 3.17
C GLU A 81 13.83 -1.69 3.77
N PHE A 82 12.66 -1.88 3.09
CA PHE A 82 11.67 -2.86 3.53
C PHE A 82 12.28 -4.26 3.64
N ARG A 83 13.06 -4.68 2.61
CA ARG A 83 13.73 -5.99 2.62
C ARG A 83 14.77 -6.09 3.73
N ARG A 84 15.53 -5.02 4.01
CA ARG A 84 16.59 -4.98 5.05
C ARG A 84 16.02 -5.15 6.46
N VAL A 85 14.95 -4.44 6.79
CA VAL A 85 14.36 -4.45 8.13
C VAL A 85 13.59 -5.73 8.44
N LEU A 86 13.23 -6.50 7.41
CA LEU A 86 12.52 -7.76 7.55
C LEU A 86 13.45 -8.91 7.91
N ARG A 87 13.02 -9.76 8.83
CA ARG A 87 13.61 -11.06 9.11
C ARG A 87 13.57 -11.95 7.87
N THR A 88 14.40 -12.99 7.86
CA THR A 88 14.52 -13.91 6.74
C THR A 88 13.19 -14.56 6.34
N ASP A 89 12.37 -14.89 7.33
CA ASP A 89 11.03 -15.46 7.14
C ASP A 89 9.92 -14.39 7.07
N GLY A 90 10.27 -13.10 7.07
CA GLY A 90 9.35 -11.98 7.04
C GLY A 90 8.72 -11.73 5.67
N PHE A 91 7.76 -10.80 5.64
CA PHE A 91 7.08 -10.38 4.41
C PHE A 91 6.69 -8.90 4.44
N ALA A 92 6.51 -8.30 3.26
CA ALA A 92 5.86 -7.01 3.11
C ALA A 92 4.44 -7.18 2.53
N LEU A 93 3.47 -6.47 3.11
CA LEU A 93 2.13 -6.27 2.55
C LEU A 93 2.02 -4.83 2.07
N VAL A 94 1.79 -4.65 0.77
CA VAL A 94 1.82 -3.33 0.13
C VAL A 94 0.54 -3.12 -0.65
N THR A 95 -0.06 -1.93 -0.56
CA THR A 95 -1.20 -1.54 -1.40
C THR A 95 -1.05 -0.11 -1.90
N MET A 96 -1.54 0.15 -3.12
CA MET A 96 -1.48 1.43 -3.80
C MET A 96 -2.47 1.50 -4.96
N PRO A 97 -2.69 2.66 -5.60
CA PRO A 97 -3.53 2.76 -6.79
C PRO A 97 -3.03 1.88 -7.94
N ASP A 98 -3.97 1.20 -8.64
CA ASP A 98 -3.68 0.50 -9.88
C ASP A 98 -3.76 1.49 -11.06
N LEU A 99 -2.61 2.01 -11.47
CA LEU A 99 -2.54 2.98 -12.56
C LEU A 99 -3.15 2.47 -13.86
N GLN A 100 -3.13 1.15 -14.11
CA GLN A 100 -3.74 0.58 -15.31
C GLN A 100 -5.27 0.68 -15.28
N GLU A 101 -5.92 0.44 -14.13
CA GLU A 101 -7.38 0.61 -14.01
C GLU A 101 -7.78 2.09 -14.03
N VAL A 102 -7.01 2.94 -13.34
CA VAL A 102 -7.24 4.39 -13.36
C VAL A 102 -7.13 4.94 -14.78
N SER A 103 -6.12 4.49 -15.56
CA SER A 103 -5.92 4.94 -16.95
C SER A 103 -7.09 4.56 -17.86
N ARG A 104 -7.82 3.46 -17.61
CA ARG A 104 -9.03 3.12 -18.36
C ARG A 104 -10.13 4.16 -18.16
N LEU A 105 -10.37 4.61 -16.91
CA LEU A 105 -11.34 5.66 -16.62
C LEU A 105 -10.97 6.97 -17.33
N VAL A 106 -9.67 7.28 -17.35
CA VAL A 106 -9.18 8.49 -18.06
C VAL A 106 -9.41 8.37 -19.56
N ALA A 107 -9.12 7.20 -20.15
CA ALA A 107 -9.35 6.94 -21.58
C ALA A 107 -10.84 7.04 -21.95
N ASP A 108 -11.73 6.67 -21.03
CA ASP A 108 -13.18 6.78 -21.18
C ASP A 108 -13.72 8.20 -20.91
N GLY A 109 -12.83 9.19 -20.70
CA GLY A 109 -13.20 10.60 -20.50
C GLY A 109 -13.61 10.96 -19.07
N ALA A 110 -13.47 10.06 -18.09
CA ALA A 110 -13.93 10.23 -16.72
C ALA A 110 -12.89 10.83 -15.77
N LEU A 111 -11.90 11.59 -16.26
CA LEU A 111 -10.78 12.13 -15.46
C LEU A 111 -11.21 12.80 -14.15
N SER A 112 -12.26 13.60 -14.20
CA SER A 112 -12.76 14.38 -13.06
C SER A 112 -14.09 13.88 -12.50
N THR A 113 -14.59 12.75 -13.00
CA THR A 113 -15.81 12.12 -12.50
C THR A 113 -15.46 11.25 -11.30
N PRO A 114 -16.16 11.36 -10.15
CA PRO A 114 -15.89 10.48 -9.00
C PRO A 114 -16.00 9.01 -9.36
N ALA A 115 -14.95 8.25 -9.12
CA ALA A 115 -14.91 6.81 -9.33
C ALA A 115 -15.50 6.05 -8.12
N TYR A 116 -15.32 6.58 -6.91
CA TYR A 116 -15.90 6.05 -5.66
C TYR A 116 -15.94 7.12 -4.58
N ILE A 117 -16.62 6.80 -3.48
CA ILE A 117 -16.65 7.65 -2.28
C ILE A 117 -15.81 7.00 -1.20
N SER A 118 -14.84 7.73 -0.66
CA SER A 118 -14.00 7.35 0.48
C SER A 118 -14.41 8.12 1.75
N PRO A 119 -13.86 7.78 2.92
CA PRO A 119 -14.01 8.63 4.11
C PRO A 119 -13.50 10.07 3.92
N ALA A 120 -12.57 10.30 2.99
CA ALA A 120 -12.09 11.65 2.64
C ALA A 120 -13.00 12.37 1.62
N GLY A 121 -14.09 11.74 1.19
CA GLY A 121 -15.03 12.26 0.19
C GLY A 121 -14.90 11.57 -1.17
N PRO A 122 -15.48 12.20 -2.24
CA PRO A 122 -15.40 11.67 -3.59
C PRO A 122 -13.95 11.62 -4.09
N ILE A 123 -13.58 10.49 -4.71
CA ILE A 123 -12.26 10.28 -5.30
C ILE A 123 -12.38 10.15 -6.81
N THR A 124 -11.65 10.98 -7.52
CA THR A 124 -11.59 11.00 -8.98
C THR A 124 -10.35 10.26 -9.50
N PRO A 125 -10.31 9.85 -10.79
CA PRO A 125 -9.08 9.40 -11.43
C PRO A 125 -7.94 10.41 -11.31
N LEU A 126 -8.23 11.72 -11.34
CA LEU A 126 -7.22 12.77 -11.14
C LEU A 126 -6.58 12.68 -9.74
N ASP A 127 -7.39 12.47 -8.69
CA ASP A 127 -6.87 12.30 -7.32
C ASP A 127 -6.02 11.03 -7.20
N MET A 128 -6.45 9.92 -7.84
CA MET A 128 -5.69 8.67 -7.82
C MET A 128 -4.35 8.77 -8.57
N MET A 129 -4.26 9.63 -9.59
CA MET A 129 -3.03 9.83 -10.37
C MET A 129 -2.06 10.82 -9.71
N TYR A 130 -2.57 11.90 -9.14
CA TYR A 130 -1.72 13.03 -8.71
C TYR A 130 -1.78 13.31 -7.20
N GLY A 131 -2.61 12.58 -6.47
CA GLY A 131 -2.84 12.76 -5.04
C GLY A 131 -4.12 13.52 -4.73
N LEU A 132 -4.64 13.34 -3.53
CA LEU A 132 -5.92 13.91 -3.10
C LEU A 132 -5.88 15.44 -3.17
N ASN A 133 -6.60 16.01 -4.14
CA ASN A 133 -6.55 17.44 -4.45
C ASN A 133 -6.93 18.33 -3.26
N SER A 134 -7.92 17.92 -2.45
CA SER A 134 -8.32 18.68 -1.26
C SER A 134 -7.22 18.78 -0.21
N ALA A 135 -6.45 17.71 -0.02
CA ALA A 135 -5.30 17.71 0.89
C ALA A 135 -4.15 18.57 0.37
N LEU A 136 -3.87 18.47 -0.94
CA LEU A 136 -2.85 19.30 -1.61
C LEU A 136 -3.19 20.79 -1.53
N ALA A 137 -4.45 21.16 -1.79
CA ALA A 137 -4.94 22.52 -1.67
C ALA A 137 -4.87 23.06 -0.23
N ALA A 138 -4.97 22.18 0.77
CA ALA A 138 -4.77 22.52 2.18
C ALA A 138 -3.28 22.62 2.58
N GLY A 139 -2.33 22.43 1.63
CA GLY A 139 -0.89 22.55 1.86
C GLY A 139 -0.20 21.25 2.28
N ASN A 140 -0.92 20.13 2.35
CA ASN A 140 -0.30 18.83 2.64
C ASN A 140 0.36 18.24 1.36
N LEU A 141 1.58 18.68 1.07
CA LEU A 141 2.32 18.26 -0.13
C LEU A 141 2.86 16.82 -0.04
N PHE A 142 2.83 16.18 1.12
CA PHE A 142 3.14 14.75 1.25
C PHE A 142 2.14 13.87 0.51
N MET A 143 0.91 14.36 0.29
CA MET A 143 -0.14 13.65 -0.45
C MET A 143 0.03 13.68 -1.97
N ALA A 144 1.06 14.34 -2.51
CA ALA A 144 1.31 14.34 -3.95
C ALA A 144 1.83 12.98 -4.43
N HIS A 145 1.19 12.41 -5.46
CA HIS A 145 1.70 11.21 -6.13
C HIS A 145 2.78 11.62 -7.14
N ARG A 146 3.94 11.00 -7.05
CA ARG A 146 5.12 11.25 -7.90
C ARG A 146 5.46 10.08 -8.79
N THR A 147 4.85 8.92 -8.54
CA THR A 147 4.94 7.72 -9.37
C THR A 147 3.62 6.95 -9.34
N GLY A 148 3.53 5.89 -10.13
CA GLY A 148 2.40 4.98 -10.14
C GLY A 148 2.82 3.60 -10.62
N PHE A 149 1.99 2.61 -10.30
CA PHE A 149 2.31 1.21 -10.54
C PHE A 149 1.20 0.50 -11.33
N THR A 150 1.61 -0.46 -12.15
CA THR A 150 0.77 -1.54 -12.64
C THR A 150 1.14 -2.82 -11.89
N GLY A 151 0.32 -3.87 -11.96
CA GLY A 151 0.66 -5.13 -11.30
C GLY A 151 2.03 -5.67 -11.71
N LYS A 152 2.40 -5.52 -13.01
CA LYS A 152 3.70 -5.95 -13.50
C LYS A 152 4.84 -5.12 -12.93
N THR A 153 4.76 -3.79 -12.99
CA THR A 153 5.86 -2.92 -12.54
C THR A 153 6.06 -3.00 -11.04
N LEU A 154 4.99 -3.21 -10.25
CA LEU A 154 5.09 -3.45 -8.81
C LEU A 154 5.82 -4.79 -8.51
N SER A 155 5.43 -5.86 -9.20
CA SER A 155 6.10 -7.16 -9.06
C SER A 155 7.58 -7.08 -9.41
N ASP A 156 7.92 -6.46 -10.54
CA ASP A 156 9.31 -6.29 -10.97
C ASP A 156 10.13 -5.47 -9.96
N ALA A 157 9.55 -4.40 -9.40
CA ALA A 157 10.22 -3.56 -8.40
C ALA A 157 10.49 -4.32 -7.09
N LEU A 158 9.53 -5.11 -6.61
CA LEU A 158 9.68 -5.92 -5.40
C LEU A 158 10.73 -7.03 -5.59
N LEU A 159 10.67 -7.76 -6.70
CA LEU A 159 11.70 -8.78 -7.03
C LEU A 159 13.09 -8.14 -7.18
N GLY A 160 13.17 -6.99 -7.86
CA GLY A 160 14.42 -6.23 -8.02
C GLY A 160 15.00 -5.68 -6.71
N ALA A 161 14.20 -5.56 -5.66
CA ALA A 161 14.63 -5.18 -4.32
C ALA A 161 15.15 -6.36 -3.48
N GLY A 162 15.08 -7.60 -4.01
CA GLY A 162 15.60 -8.81 -3.36
C GLY A 162 14.57 -9.62 -2.58
N PHE A 163 13.26 -9.42 -2.81
CA PHE A 163 12.25 -10.34 -2.31
C PHE A 163 12.29 -11.64 -3.10
N GLY A 164 12.19 -12.77 -2.40
CA GLY A 164 12.32 -14.11 -3.00
C GLY A 164 11.05 -14.61 -3.70
N ALA A 165 9.87 -14.11 -3.28
CA ALA A 165 8.60 -14.42 -3.92
C ALA A 165 7.62 -13.27 -3.78
N VAL A 166 6.85 -13.00 -4.84
CA VAL A 166 5.87 -11.90 -4.88
C VAL A 166 4.55 -12.40 -5.43
N CYS A 167 3.46 -12.07 -4.77
CA CYS A 167 2.10 -12.25 -5.27
C CYS A 167 1.43 -10.89 -5.38
N VAL A 168 1.00 -10.51 -6.57
CA VAL A 168 0.25 -9.28 -6.81
C VAL A 168 -1.18 -9.61 -7.20
N GLN A 169 -2.13 -8.97 -6.55
CA GLN A 169 -3.54 -9.05 -6.89
C GLN A 169 -4.09 -7.66 -7.20
N ARG A 170 -4.89 -7.58 -8.25
CA ARG A 170 -5.60 -6.37 -8.65
C ARG A 170 -7.00 -6.39 -8.05
N ASN A 171 -7.42 -5.27 -7.50
CA ASN A 171 -8.81 -5.04 -7.13
C ASN A 171 -9.39 -3.94 -8.04
N PRO A 172 -10.01 -4.31 -9.18
CA PRO A 172 -10.50 -3.33 -10.15
C PRO A 172 -11.66 -2.50 -9.61
N PHE A 173 -12.38 -2.98 -8.60
CA PHE A 173 -13.50 -2.25 -7.98
C PHE A 173 -13.02 -1.17 -7.01
N ALA A 174 -11.84 -1.33 -6.43
CA ALA A 174 -11.20 -0.35 -5.55
C ALA A 174 -10.06 0.40 -6.25
N PHE A 175 -9.81 0.14 -7.54
CA PHE A 175 -8.70 0.71 -8.31
C PHE A 175 -7.36 0.53 -7.61
N ALA A 176 -7.16 -0.60 -6.95
CA ALA A 176 -6.01 -0.85 -6.09
C ALA A 176 -5.23 -2.10 -6.49
N LEU A 177 -3.91 -2.01 -6.34
CA LEU A 177 -2.99 -3.15 -6.30
C LEU A 177 -2.78 -3.55 -4.85
N TRP A 178 -2.70 -4.86 -4.64
CA TRP A 178 -2.26 -5.48 -3.39
C TRP A 178 -1.12 -6.43 -3.69
N ALA A 179 -0.06 -6.37 -2.90
CA ALA A 179 1.08 -7.25 -3.07
C ALA A 179 1.54 -7.82 -1.72
N ILE A 180 1.83 -9.12 -1.70
CA ILE A 180 2.57 -9.78 -0.64
C ILE A 180 3.95 -10.12 -1.23
N ALA A 181 5.02 -9.64 -0.58
CA ALA A 181 6.39 -9.92 -0.98
C ALA A 181 7.12 -10.63 0.18
N PHE A 182 7.50 -11.88 0.00
CA PHE A 182 8.23 -12.68 0.99
C PHE A 182 9.73 -12.51 0.82
N CYS A 183 10.45 -12.43 1.93
CA CYS A 183 11.91 -12.36 1.92
C CYS A 183 12.54 -13.60 1.29
N GLU A 184 11.99 -14.78 1.60
CA GLU A 184 12.35 -16.07 0.98
C GLU A 184 11.10 -16.73 0.39
N PRO A 185 11.23 -17.56 -0.65
CA PRO A 185 10.09 -18.27 -1.21
C PRO A 185 9.37 -19.09 -0.13
N PRO A 186 8.07 -18.83 0.13
CA PRO A 186 7.32 -19.62 1.12
C PRO A 186 6.93 -20.98 0.56
N SER A 187 6.50 -21.90 1.42
CA SER A 187 5.80 -23.09 0.97
C SER A 187 4.47 -22.72 0.28
N GLU A 188 3.96 -23.58 -0.58
CA GLU A 188 2.67 -23.39 -1.25
C GLU A 188 1.53 -23.15 -0.23
N ALA A 189 1.46 -23.95 0.81
CA ALA A 189 0.46 -23.79 1.88
C ALA A 189 0.57 -22.41 2.57
N ARG A 190 1.78 -21.92 2.81
CA ARG A 190 1.99 -20.59 3.41
C ARG A 190 1.59 -19.48 2.44
N MET A 191 1.86 -19.64 1.14
CA MET A 191 1.46 -18.67 0.12
C MET A 191 -0.08 -18.57 0.04
N GLU A 192 -0.78 -19.71 -0.02
CA GLU A 192 -2.26 -19.71 -0.10
C GLU A 192 -2.88 -19.13 1.19
N ALA A 193 -2.41 -19.53 2.36
CA ALA A 193 -2.87 -18.95 3.62
C ALA A 193 -2.65 -17.42 3.71
N ALA A 194 -1.53 -16.94 3.19
CA ALA A 194 -1.24 -15.50 3.13
C ALA A 194 -2.17 -14.77 2.17
N LYS A 195 -2.44 -15.33 0.99
CA LYS A 195 -3.39 -14.74 0.04
C LYS A 195 -4.79 -14.63 0.65
N ASP A 196 -5.26 -15.71 1.27
CA ASP A 196 -6.60 -15.75 1.88
C ASP A 196 -6.74 -14.74 3.04
N ALA A 197 -5.68 -14.54 3.82
CA ALA A 197 -5.69 -13.64 4.97
C ALA A 197 -5.48 -12.16 4.63
N MET A 198 -4.73 -11.86 3.56
CA MET A 198 -4.19 -10.52 3.34
C MET A 198 -4.63 -9.87 2.03
N LEU A 199 -5.02 -10.65 1.02
CA LEU A 199 -5.45 -10.07 -0.24
C LEU A 199 -6.97 -9.89 -0.27
N PRO A 200 -7.50 -8.88 -0.99
CA PRO A 200 -8.93 -8.72 -1.16
C PRO A 200 -9.53 -9.96 -1.81
N LEU A 201 -10.80 -10.25 -1.51
CA LEU A 201 -11.51 -11.40 -2.07
C LEU A 201 -11.33 -11.47 -3.59
N ARG A 202 -11.05 -12.67 -4.11
CA ARG A 202 -10.88 -12.89 -5.55
C ARG A 202 -12.13 -12.46 -6.31
N VAL A 203 -11.94 -11.87 -7.47
CA VAL A 203 -13.03 -11.46 -8.38
C VAL A 203 -13.95 -12.64 -8.64
N GLY A 204 -15.21 -12.55 -8.22
CA GLY A 204 -16.22 -13.61 -8.30
C GLY A 204 -17.22 -13.59 -7.13
N MET A 205 -16.88 -12.99 -6.00
CA MET A 205 -17.85 -12.75 -4.94
C MET A 205 -18.43 -11.34 -5.08
N PRO A 206 -19.76 -11.15 -4.93
CA PRO A 206 -20.35 -9.84 -4.99
C PRO A 206 -19.81 -9.01 -3.82
N VAL A 207 -18.97 -8.04 -4.14
CA VAL A 207 -18.65 -6.94 -3.22
C VAL A 207 -19.96 -6.22 -2.93
N PRO A 208 -20.33 -5.90 -1.67
CA PRO A 208 -21.48 -5.09 -1.39
C PRO A 208 -21.43 -3.82 -2.25
N GLN A 209 -22.49 -3.57 -3.02
CA GLN A 209 -22.59 -2.46 -3.96
C GLN A 209 -22.72 -1.12 -3.22
N THR A 210 -21.66 -0.63 -2.61
CA THR A 210 -21.62 0.71 -2.01
C THR A 210 -20.75 1.67 -2.82
N GLY A 211 -20.74 1.57 -4.15
CA GLY A 211 -19.93 2.47 -4.95
C GLY A 211 -20.29 2.60 -6.43
N ARG A 212 -21.27 1.86 -6.92
CA ARG A 212 -21.56 1.82 -8.37
C ARG A 212 -22.75 2.68 -8.82
N ALA A 213 -23.34 3.46 -7.93
CA ALA A 213 -24.60 4.17 -8.20
C ALA A 213 -24.44 5.53 -8.92
N VAL A 214 -23.25 5.94 -9.37
CA VAL A 214 -23.06 7.27 -9.98
C VAL A 214 -22.66 7.23 -11.46
N LEU A 215 -22.46 6.07 -12.06
CA LEU A 215 -22.05 5.99 -13.48
C LEU A 215 -23.19 5.78 -14.49
N LEU A 216 -24.45 5.92 -14.08
CA LEU A 216 -25.61 5.85 -14.99
C LEU A 216 -26.54 7.04 -14.80
N ALA A 217 -26.10 8.20 -15.20
CA ALA A 217 -26.98 9.30 -15.62
C ALA A 217 -26.26 10.05 -16.74
N SER A 218 -26.69 9.73 -17.94
CA SER A 218 -26.37 10.29 -19.27
C SER A 218 -26.12 11.76 -19.34
#